data_7454837451d000250b3dadf41fe2b6be
#
_entry.id   7454837451d000250b3dadf41fe2b6be
#
_cell.length_a   1.000
_cell.length_b   1.000
_cell.length_c   1.000
_cell.angle_alpha   90.00
_cell.angle_beta   90.00
_cell.angle_gamma   90.00
#
_symmetry.space_group_name_H-M   'P 1'
#
loop_
_entity.id
_entity.type
_entity.pdbx_description
1 polymer ?
#
loop_
_entity_poly.entity_id
_entity_poly.type
_entity_poly.pdbx_seq_one_letter_code
_entity_poly.pdbx_strand_id
1 'polypeptide(L)'
;MYTISQNDDNPVLRATLSAEYDADYPDQIIYNAGDTINFYVLQGTWQSRQCSIDDVIDEGRSVRVSVNLSDFASVPGTYQYYFRNETTKLSFPSDDPLKMRVTAKGGNE
;
A
#
# COMPACT_ATOMS: atom_id res chain seq x y z
N MET A 1 -1.60 -10.50 -7.04
CA MET A 1 -2.55 -10.28 -5.94
C MET A 1 -1.88 -10.61 -4.61
N TYR A 2 -1.99 -9.73 -3.65
CA TYR A 2 -1.46 -9.99 -2.31
C TYR A 2 -2.45 -10.83 -1.50
N THR A 3 -1.98 -11.89 -0.86
CA THR A 3 -2.86 -12.83 -0.15
C THR A 3 -2.40 -12.98 1.30
N ILE A 4 -3.35 -12.91 2.24
CA ILE A 4 -3.11 -13.16 3.67
C ILE A 4 -4.19 -14.09 4.19
N SER A 5 -3.90 -14.78 5.29
CA SER A 5 -4.88 -15.63 5.97
C SER A 5 -5.67 -14.81 6.99
N GLN A 6 -6.92 -15.20 7.19
CA GLN A 6 -7.81 -14.58 8.16
C GLN A 6 -7.17 -14.60 9.56
N ASN A 7 -7.18 -13.45 10.21
CA ASN A 7 -6.67 -13.31 11.59
C ASN A 7 -5.21 -13.73 11.78
N ASP A 8 -4.37 -13.54 10.76
CA ASP A 8 -2.92 -13.69 10.94
C ASP A 8 -2.44 -12.79 12.06
N ASP A 9 -1.46 -13.23 12.82
CA ASP A 9 -0.98 -12.52 14.00
C ASP A 9 -0.28 -11.21 13.65
N ASN A 10 0.37 -11.15 12.50
CA ASN A 10 1.12 -9.94 12.12
C ASN A 10 1.14 -9.78 10.61
N PRO A 11 -0.02 -9.54 9.98
CA PRO A 11 -0.10 -9.42 8.53
C PRO A 11 0.42 -8.05 8.10
N VAL A 12 1.69 -7.97 7.74
CA VAL A 12 2.32 -6.74 7.28
C VAL A 12 2.46 -6.76 5.77
N LEU A 13 1.84 -5.79 5.11
CA LEU A 13 2.02 -5.58 3.68
C LEU A 13 3.21 -4.65 3.47
N ARG A 14 4.19 -5.11 2.70
CA ARG A 14 5.32 -4.29 2.28
C ARG A 14 5.23 -4.03 0.80
N ALA A 15 5.49 -2.80 0.42
CA ALA A 15 5.39 -2.40 -0.97
C ALA A 15 6.48 -1.42 -1.33
N THR A 16 6.90 -1.44 -2.59
CA THR A 16 7.77 -0.42 -3.16
C THR A 16 6.92 0.42 -4.11
N LEU A 17 6.78 1.71 -3.80
CA LEU A 17 6.03 2.63 -4.62
C LEU A 17 7.03 3.39 -5.48
N SER A 18 6.87 3.32 -6.80
CA SER A 18 7.80 3.95 -7.73
C SER A 18 7.08 5.00 -8.57
N ALA A 19 7.69 6.17 -8.68
CA ALA A 19 7.20 7.20 -9.58
C ALA A 19 7.55 6.83 -11.02
N GLU A 20 6.70 7.23 -11.96
CA GLU A 20 7.03 7.09 -13.36
C GLU A 20 8.17 8.03 -13.71
N TYR A 21 9.09 7.57 -14.54
CA TYR A 21 10.18 8.40 -15.04
C TYR A 21 9.61 9.44 -16.01
N ASP A 22 9.91 10.70 -15.74
CA ASP A 22 9.55 11.79 -16.62
C ASP A 22 10.83 12.36 -17.24
N ALA A 23 11.00 12.20 -18.53
CA ALA A 23 12.18 12.64 -19.24
C ALA A 23 12.36 14.16 -19.20
N ASP A 24 11.27 14.92 -19.03
CA ASP A 24 11.32 16.38 -18.95
C ASP A 24 11.78 16.84 -17.55
N TYR A 25 11.67 15.96 -16.55
CA TYR A 25 12.04 16.26 -15.17
C TYR A 25 12.83 15.11 -14.56
N PRO A 26 14.01 14.78 -15.11
CA PRO A 26 14.74 13.57 -14.71
C PRO A 26 15.24 13.60 -13.25
N ASP A 27 15.36 14.78 -12.66
CA ASP A 27 15.83 14.94 -11.29
C ASP A 27 14.71 15.17 -10.28
N GLN A 28 13.47 14.98 -10.69
CA GLN A 28 12.32 15.21 -9.82
C GLN A 28 12.30 14.21 -8.67
N ILE A 29 12.24 14.72 -7.44
CA ILE A 29 12.08 13.93 -6.25
C ILE A 29 10.59 13.87 -5.93
N ILE A 30 10.03 12.66 -5.86
CA ILE A 30 8.61 12.44 -5.62
C ILE A 30 8.37 12.08 -4.14
N TYR A 31 9.28 11.34 -3.53
CA TYR A 31 9.13 10.87 -2.17
C TYR A 31 10.23 11.42 -1.27
N ASN A 32 9.85 11.80 -0.04
CA ASN A 32 10.78 12.23 1.00
C ASN A 32 10.48 11.47 2.28
N ALA A 33 11.48 11.29 3.13
CA ALA A 33 11.32 10.54 4.38
C ALA A 33 10.28 11.15 5.33
N GLY A 34 10.00 12.44 5.19
CA GLY A 34 8.98 13.12 6.01
C GLY A 34 7.58 13.10 5.42
N ASP A 35 7.37 12.44 4.30
CA ASP A 35 6.05 12.38 3.68
C ASP A 35 5.09 11.53 4.50
N THR A 36 3.79 11.82 4.37
CA THR A 36 2.73 10.99 4.93
C THR A 36 2.14 10.15 3.81
N ILE A 37 2.27 8.83 3.93
CA ILE A 37 1.75 7.88 2.94
C ILE A 37 0.71 7.01 3.63
N ASN A 38 -0.50 6.96 3.07
CA ASN A 38 -1.60 6.17 3.60
C ASN A 38 -1.95 5.02 2.66
N PHE A 39 -2.35 3.92 3.27
CA PHE A 39 -2.93 2.76 2.61
C PHE A 39 -4.45 2.91 2.68
N TYR A 40 -5.12 2.73 1.56
CA TYR A 40 -6.58 2.77 1.48
C TYR A 40 -7.09 1.42 1.01
N VAL A 41 -8.11 0.90 1.67
CA VAL A 41 -8.72 -0.38 1.32
C VAL A 41 -10.24 -0.26 1.33
N LEU A 42 -10.88 -0.89 0.37
CA LEU A 42 -12.33 -0.89 0.23
C LEU A 42 -12.91 -2.13 0.90
N GLN A 43 -13.52 -1.94 2.08
CA GLN A 43 -14.25 -2.98 2.80
C GLN A 43 -15.61 -2.42 3.18
N GLY A 44 -16.56 -2.48 2.25
CA GLY A 44 -17.83 -1.80 2.37
C GLY A 44 -17.68 -0.32 2.07
N THR A 45 -16.85 0.38 2.84
CA THR A 45 -16.46 1.75 2.58
C THR A 45 -14.93 1.82 2.50
N TRP A 46 -14.40 2.93 1.97
CA TRP A 46 -12.96 3.15 1.97
C TRP A 46 -12.47 3.41 3.39
N GLN A 47 -11.48 2.64 3.81
CA GLN A 47 -10.82 2.79 5.10
C GLN A 47 -9.35 3.07 4.84
N SER A 48 -8.68 3.71 5.80
CA SER A 48 -7.28 4.08 5.62
C SER A 48 -6.44 3.75 6.85
N ARG A 49 -5.14 3.58 6.62
CA ARG A 49 -4.13 3.39 7.65
C ARG A 49 -2.85 4.09 7.20
N GLN A 50 -2.20 4.77 8.12
CA GLN A 50 -0.90 5.36 7.79
C GLN A 50 0.14 4.27 7.67
N CYS A 51 0.95 4.34 6.60
CA CYS A 51 2.07 3.44 6.40
C CYS A 51 3.30 3.94 7.14
N SER A 52 4.21 3.00 7.48
CA SER A 52 5.56 3.36 7.88
C SER A 52 6.41 3.47 6.62
N ILE A 53 7.23 4.50 6.55
CA ILE A 53 8.23 4.63 5.49
C ILE A 53 9.48 3.92 5.97
N ASP A 54 9.82 2.81 5.31
CA ASP A 54 10.98 2.00 5.68
C ASP A 54 12.25 2.54 5.04
N ASP A 55 12.17 3.02 3.81
CA ASP A 55 13.33 3.54 3.09
C ASP A 55 12.88 4.38 1.88
N VAL A 56 13.64 5.41 1.56
CA VAL A 56 13.47 6.18 0.33
C VAL A 56 14.66 5.85 -0.55
N ILE A 57 14.40 5.32 -1.74
CA ILE A 57 15.43 4.81 -2.65
C ILE A 57 15.37 5.51 -3.99
N ASP A 58 16.38 5.24 -4.83
CA ASP A 58 16.46 5.82 -6.19
C ASP A 58 16.37 7.35 -6.17
N GLU A 59 17.02 7.97 -5.19
CA GLU A 59 17.08 9.44 -5.07
C GLU A 59 15.70 10.09 -4.94
N GLY A 60 14.77 9.42 -4.25
CA GLY A 60 13.42 9.92 -4.03
C GLY A 60 12.40 9.52 -5.08
N ARG A 61 12.80 8.70 -6.05
CA ARG A 61 11.87 8.22 -7.09
C ARG A 61 11.07 7.02 -6.64
N SER A 62 11.54 6.32 -5.61
CA SER A 62 10.85 5.15 -5.05
C SER A 62 10.89 5.20 -3.54
N VAL A 63 9.91 4.58 -2.90
CA VAL A 63 9.84 4.49 -1.46
C VAL A 63 9.36 3.09 -1.08
N ARG A 64 9.99 2.53 -0.05
CA ARG A 64 9.53 1.28 0.55
C ARG A 64 8.67 1.61 1.75
N VAL A 65 7.47 1.05 1.78
CA VAL A 65 6.51 1.30 2.86
C VAL A 65 6.01 -0.03 3.40
N SER A 66 5.54 0.01 4.65
CA SER A 66 4.88 -1.13 5.27
C SER A 66 3.64 -0.67 6.00
N VAL A 67 2.63 -1.53 6.04
CA VAL A 67 1.38 -1.26 6.75
C VAL A 67 0.90 -2.54 7.39
N ASN A 68 0.42 -2.43 8.64
CA ASN A 68 -0.16 -3.56 9.37
C ASN A 68 -1.63 -3.71 8.95
N LEU A 69 -1.99 -4.90 8.50
CA LEU A 69 -3.33 -5.19 7.99
C LEU A 69 -4.22 -5.92 8.99
N SER A 70 -3.83 -6.01 10.27
CA SER A 70 -4.60 -6.78 11.25
C SER A 70 -6.06 -6.34 11.36
N ASP A 71 -6.34 -5.05 11.19
CA ASP A 71 -7.71 -4.54 11.24
C ASP A 71 -8.53 -4.91 9.99
N PHE A 72 -7.88 -5.38 8.94
CA PHE A 72 -8.53 -5.66 7.66
C PHE A 72 -8.53 -7.14 7.30
N ALA A 73 -8.03 -7.99 8.19
CA ALA A 73 -7.86 -9.42 7.92
C ALA A 73 -8.88 -10.30 8.65
N SER A 74 -9.97 -9.73 9.17
CA SER A 74 -10.94 -10.50 9.94
C SER A 74 -12.02 -11.14 9.07
N VAL A 75 -12.28 -10.62 7.88
CA VAL A 75 -13.34 -11.10 7.01
C VAL A 75 -12.74 -11.59 5.69
N PRO A 76 -12.91 -12.88 5.35
CA PRO A 76 -12.44 -13.38 4.06
C PRO A 76 -13.09 -12.67 2.88
N GLY A 77 -12.33 -12.48 1.83
CA GLY A 77 -12.82 -11.82 0.61
C GLY A 77 -11.69 -11.22 -0.19
N THR A 78 -12.05 -10.61 -1.31
CA THR A 78 -11.13 -9.89 -2.16
C THR A 78 -11.46 -8.41 -2.05
N TYR A 79 -10.43 -7.60 -1.78
CA TYR A 79 -10.59 -6.18 -1.52
C TYR A 79 -9.68 -5.38 -2.44
N GLN A 80 -10.15 -4.21 -2.89
CA GLN A 80 -9.33 -3.27 -3.63
C GLN A 80 -8.53 -2.39 -2.66
N TYR A 81 -7.31 -2.04 -3.03
CA TYR A 81 -6.50 -1.14 -2.22
C TYR A 81 -5.59 -0.29 -3.09
N TYR A 82 -5.15 0.84 -2.53
CA TYR A 82 -4.15 1.70 -3.16
C TYR A 82 -3.41 2.48 -2.07
N PHE A 83 -2.31 3.10 -2.46
CA PHE A 83 -1.54 3.97 -1.58
C PHE A 83 -1.66 5.40 -2.07
N ARG A 84 -1.60 6.35 -1.16
CA ARG A 84 -1.59 7.76 -1.50
C ARG A 84 -0.59 8.50 -0.65
N ASN A 85 0.29 9.29 -1.29
CA ASN A 85 1.15 10.22 -0.59
C ASN A 85 0.33 11.48 -0.33
N GLU A 86 -0.04 11.71 0.90
CA GLU A 86 -0.90 12.84 1.26
C GLU A 86 -0.15 14.17 1.17
N THR A 87 1.18 14.14 1.26
CA THR A 87 2.01 15.35 1.15
C THR A 87 2.04 15.85 -0.29
N THR A 88 2.21 14.96 -1.26
CA THR A 88 2.29 15.33 -2.67
C THR A 88 0.96 15.17 -3.42
N LYS A 89 -0.05 14.53 -2.80
CA LYS A 89 -1.36 14.24 -3.39
C LYS A 89 -1.28 13.26 -4.57
N LEU A 90 -0.27 12.41 -4.60
CA LEU A 90 -0.10 11.41 -5.64
C LEU A 90 -0.51 10.03 -5.15
N SER A 91 -1.27 9.32 -5.98
CA SER A 91 -1.75 7.96 -5.67
C SER A 91 -0.93 6.92 -6.41
N PHE A 92 -0.80 5.73 -5.80
CA PHE A 92 -0.15 4.57 -6.39
C PHE A 92 -1.06 3.34 -6.21
N PRO A 93 -1.42 2.66 -7.29
CA PRO A 93 -1.18 3.06 -8.69
C PRO A 93 -2.01 4.30 -9.05
N SER A 94 -1.65 4.97 -10.13
CA SER A 94 -2.32 6.19 -10.54
C SER A 94 -3.66 5.93 -11.24
N ASP A 95 -3.91 4.69 -11.62
CA ASP A 95 -5.14 4.29 -12.31
C ASP A 95 -5.92 3.28 -11.46
N ASP A 96 -6.10 2.05 -11.91
CA ASP A 96 -6.95 1.07 -11.22
C ASP A 96 -6.33 0.59 -9.91
N PRO A 97 -7.10 0.47 -8.82
CA PRO A 97 -6.60 -0.05 -7.56
C PRO A 97 -6.07 -1.48 -7.68
N LEU A 98 -5.14 -1.83 -6.80
CA LEU A 98 -4.65 -3.18 -6.66
C LEU A 98 -5.67 -4.03 -5.89
N LYS A 99 -5.44 -5.34 -5.83
CA LYS A 99 -6.33 -6.27 -5.13
C LYS A 99 -5.56 -7.08 -4.11
N MET A 100 -6.18 -7.29 -2.95
CA MET A 100 -5.70 -8.22 -1.95
C MET A 100 -6.78 -9.22 -1.62
N ARG A 101 -6.38 -10.40 -1.16
CA ARG A 101 -7.31 -11.47 -0.79
C ARG A 101 -7.04 -11.90 0.63
N VAL A 102 -8.10 -11.97 1.43
CA VAL A 102 -8.07 -12.58 2.75
C VAL A 102 -8.72 -13.96 2.63
N THR A 103 -7.96 -15.01 2.89
CA THR A 103 -8.48 -16.38 2.83
C THR A 103 -8.99 -16.79 4.20
N ALA A 104 -10.01 -17.65 4.21
CA ALA A 104 -10.55 -18.16 5.47
C ALA A 104 -9.50 -18.96 6.21
N LYS A 105 -9.35 -18.69 7.51
CA LYS A 105 -8.41 -19.44 8.34
C LYS A 105 -8.88 -20.88 8.45
N GLY A 106 -7.97 -21.80 8.18
CA GLY A 106 -8.33 -23.20 8.18
C GLY A 106 -9.11 -23.61 6.96
N GLY A 107 -9.39 -22.71 6.08
CA GLY A 107 -10.10 -22.99 4.87
C GLY A 107 -9.23 -23.74 3.89
N ASN A 108 -9.82 -24.53 3.17
CA ASN A 108 -9.14 -25.23 2.24
C ASN A 108 -8.34 -26.23 2.74
N GLU A 109 -8.34 -26.36 3.89
CA GLU A 109 -7.73 -27.46 4.47
C GLU A 109 -8.45 -28.66 4.15
#